data_d1eef021669bfeebf620a47551304b68
#
_entry.id   d1eef021669bfeebf620a47551304b68
#
_cell.length_a   1.000
_cell.length_b   1.000
_cell.length_c   1.000
_cell.angle_alpha   90.00
_cell.angle_beta   90.00
_cell.angle_gamma   90.00
#
_symmetry.space_group_name_H-M   'P 1'
#
loop_
_entity.id
_entity.type
_entity.pdbx_description
1 polymer ?
#
loop_
_entity_poly.entity_id
_entity_poly.type
_entity_poly.pdbx_seq_one_letter_code
_entity_poly.pdbx_strand_id
1 'polypeptide(L)'
;IGNIANAYERLALRKSTWQDHPYSAYHSLIKSSNAVDGRFSDRSLNGGQCVISGRQKQTATWWVDLSGIVSIHHITIYYRTDNLQWDISNGYTSRFLGFSVYISNTTKKDDGYLCFKDTHYTRETIPSNITLECIKHGRYVIYYNERIQGVTYPEGYSPYAYNELCEVEVYGCRSLDIYGENCTFPCPQTCHEERCNIEDGTCFGCIAGQKGSRCDQFCDGGKFGQNCAQSCGFCFGNKQCHHINGSCFNGCERGYYGNNCTQVCPEGRYGYNCLDMCDINCGEPKRCNRKTGQCQNGCQAGWKDIKCDKKCDGGTFGLNCAQSCGSCLDKEQCHHINGTCLNGCDKGYHGNTCTQGSKI
;
A
#
# COMPACT_ATOMS: atom_id res chain seq x y z
N ILE A 1 21.41 -39.17 23.30
CA ILE A 1 21.11 -38.25 22.19
C ILE A 1 20.07 -37.31 22.74
N GLY A 2 20.54 -36.17 23.32
CA GLY A 2 19.67 -35.17 23.92
C GLY A 2 18.79 -34.57 22.84
N ASN A 3 17.49 -34.50 23.05
CA ASN A 3 16.58 -33.65 22.30
C ASN A 3 17.10 -32.22 22.45
N ILE A 4 17.71 -31.69 21.40
CA ILE A 4 17.88 -30.25 21.25
C ILE A 4 16.44 -29.75 21.03
N ALA A 5 15.88 -29.17 22.06
CA ALA A 5 14.58 -28.49 21.93
C ALA A 5 14.80 -27.39 20.89
N ASN A 6 14.08 -27.49 19.80
CA ASN A 6 14.02 -26.46 18.77
C ASN A 6 13.49 -25.19 19.46
N ALA A 7 14.29 -24.13 19.48
CA ALA A 7 13.92 -22.90 20.18
C ALA A 7 14.45 -21.69 19.44
N TYR A 8 13.60 -20.65 19.37
CA TYR A 8 14.02 -19.34 18.90
C TYR A 8 15.24 -18.79 19.70
N GLU A 9 16.01 -17.92 19.07
CA GLU A 9 17.18 -17.30 19.72
C GLU A 9 16.75 -16.28 20.79
N ARG A 10 17.53 -16.19 21.88
CA ARG A 10 17.37 -15.11 22.87
C ARG A 10 17.99 -13.83 22.34
N LEU A 11 17.16 -12.90 21.87
CA LEU A 11 17.58 -11.70 21.16
C LEU A 11 17.99 -10.55 22.11
N ALA A 12 17.42 -10.50 23.31
CA ALA A 12 17.63 -9.40 24.26
C ALA A 12 18.82 -9.59 25.21
N LEU A 13 19.36 -10.81 25.33
CA LEU A 13 20.39 -11.13 26.32
C LEU A 13 21.62 -10.19 26.20
N ARG A 14 21.92 -9.47 27.29
CA ARG A 14 23.02 -8.50 27.44
C ARG A 14 23.02 -7.37 26.43
N LYS A 15 21.85 -7.00 25.90
CA LYS A 15 21.66 -5.86 25.00
C LYS A 15 21.59 -4.55 25.76
N SER A 16 21.75 -3.43 25.04
CA SER A 16 21.62 -2.09 25.61
C SER A 16 20.20 -1.81 26.03
N THR A 17 20.05 -1.23 27.22
CA THR A 17 18.76 -0.92 27.83
C THR A 17 18.71 0.48 28.37
N TRP A 18 17.52 0.99 28.58
CA TRP A 18 17.28 2.25 29.24
C TRP A 18 15.98 2.18 30.06
N GLN A 19 15.89 2.98 31.11
CA GLN A 19 14.66 3.16 31.89
C GLN A 19 14.43 4.62 32.21
N ASP A 20 13.16 4.98 32.29
CA ASP A 20 12.73 6.27 32.85
C ASP A 20 12.67 6.21 34.37
N HIS A 21 13.02 7.31 35.02
CA HIS A 21 12.92 7.47 36.48
C HIS A 21 13.55 6.30 37.30
N PRO A 22 14.85 6.00 37.16
CA PRO A 22 15.48 4.95 37.97
C PRO A 22 15.40 5.25 39.48
N TYR A 23 15.21 4.22 40.28
CA TYR A 23 15.20 4.39 41.74
C TYR A 23 16.58 4.76 42.28
N SER A 24 16.72 5.95 42.87
CA SER A 24 18.02 6.59 43.15
C SER A 24 18.81 6.00 44.30
N ALA A 25 18.14 5.30 45.23
CA ALA A 25 18.80 4.87 46.50
C ALA A 25 19.78 3.70 46.36
N TYR A 26 19.74 2.93 45.22
CA TYR A 26 20.53 1.71 45.04
C TYR A 26 21.08 1.58 43.59
N HIS A 27 21.60 2.65 43.05
CA HIS A 27 22.05 2.72 41.63
C HIS A 27 22.97 1.57 41.18
N SER A 28 23.81 1.02 42.09
CA SER A 28 24.72 -0.06 41.75
C SER A 28 24.03 -1.41 41.58
N LEU A 29 22.88 -1.60 42.23
CA LEU A 29 22.15 -2.88 42.25
C LEU A 29 21.00 -2.96 41.27
N ILE A 30 20.46 -1.83 40.83
CA ILE A 30 19.19 -1.75 40.08
C ILE A 30 19.32 -1.09 38.68
N LYS A 31 20.32 -1.54 37.91
CA LYS A 31 20.57 -1.04 36.57
C LYS A 31 19.50 -1.50 35.58
N SER A 32 19.19 -0.70 34.57
CA SER A 32 18.25 -1.07 33.50
C SER A 32 18.64 -2.38 32.79
N SER A 33 19.95 -2.70 32.74
CA SER A 33 20.50 -3.91 32.15
C SER A 33 20.24 -5.20 32.94
N ASN A 34 19.80 -5.11 34.20
CA ASN A 34 19.46 -6.28 34.97
C ASN A 34 18.30 -7.10 34.40
N ALA A 35 17.39 -6.42 33.68
CA ALA A 35 16.26 -7.09 33.01
C ALA A 35 16.63 -7.86 31.74
N VAL A 36 17.91 -7.94 31.38
CA VAL A 36 18.40 -8.70 30.20
C VAL A 36 19.74 -9.41 30.47
N ASP A 37 20.09 -9.63 31.74
CA ASP A 37 21.39 -10.23 32.09
C ASP A 37 21.34 -11.79 32.23
N GLY A 38 20.13 -12.37 32.14
CA GLY A 38 19.88 -13.80 32.23
C GLY A 38 19.72 -14.28 33.67
N ARG A 39 19.53 -13.38 34.64
CA ARG A 39 19.48 -13.69 36.10
C ARG A 39 18.16 -13.21 36.67
N PHE A 40 17.33 -14.14 37.13
CA PHE A 40 16.03 -13.84 37.74
C PHE A 40 15.65 -14.81 38.87
N SER A 41 16.66 -15.46 39.47
CA SER A 41 16.46 -16.40 40.57
C SER A 41 16.17 -15.68 41.89
N ASP A 42 16.73 -14.47 42.09
CA ASP A 42 16.43 -13.61 43.22
C ASP A 42 15.67 -12.37 42.76
N ARG A 43 14.35 -12.39 42.92
CA ARG A 43 13.44 -11.30 42.48
C ARG A 43 13.19 -10.28 43.61
N SER A 44 14.14 -10.12 44.57
CA SER A 44 14.07 -9.09 45.58
C SER A 44 14.83 -7.83 45.21
N LEU A 45 14.61 -6.76 46.00
CA LEU A 45 15.37 -5.50 45.82
C LEU A 45 16.88 -5.74 46.03
N ASN A 46 17.24 -6.55 47.04
CA ASN A 46 18.63 -6.77 47.46
C ASN A 46 19.35 -7.80 46.56
N GLY A 47 18.62 -8.57 45.77
CA GLY A 47 19.18 -9.56 44.86
C GLY A 47 19.98 -8.99 43.72
N GLY A 48 19.78 -7.71 43.39
CA GLY A 48 20.49 -7.02 42.30
C GLY A 48 20.23 -7.61 40.93
N GLN A 49 19.09 -8.28 40.74
CA GLN A 49 18.69 -8.94 39.49
C GLN A 49 17.46 -8.29 38.86
N CYS A 50 16.96 -7.18 39.40
CA CYS A 50 15.78 -6.50 38.90
C CYS A 50 16.07 -5.03 38.58
N VAL A 51 15.32 -4.50 37.62
CA VAL A 51 15.17 -3.06 37.33
C VAL A 51 14.10 -2.52 38.28
N ILE A 52 14.28 -1.33 38.82
CA ILE A 52 13.29 -0.71 39.69
C ILE A 52 13.17 0.77 39.37
N SER A 53 11.94 1.20 39.09
CA SER A 53 11.63 2.61 38.89
C SER A 53 11.42 3.37 40.18
N GLY A 54 11.59 4.71 40.09
CA GLY A 54 11.34 5.64 41.19
C GLY A 54 9.89 5.62 41.65
N ARG A 55 9.68 6.00 42.90
CA ARG A 55 8.35 6.06 43.52
C ARG A 55 7.56 7.28 43.02
N GLN A 56 6.25 7.21 43.13
CA GLN A 56 5.31 8.32 42.87
C GLN A 56 5.41 8.93 41.45
N LYS A 57 5.66 8.06 40.48
CA LYS A 57 5.67 8.46 39.06
C LYS A 57 4.36 8.08 38.39
N GLN A 58 3.91 8.92 37.45
CA GLN A 58 2.70 8.67 36.65
C GLN A 58 2.97 7.75 35.48
N THR A 59 4.21 7.67 35.02
CA THR A 59 4.65 6.78 33.94
C THR A 59 5.92 6.04 34.32
N ALA A 60 6.09 4.84 33.78
CA ALA A 60 7.30 4.05 33.91
C ALA A 60 7.57 3.35 32.59
N THR A 61 8.68 3.72 31.95
CA THR A 61 9.13 3.18 30.68
C THR A 61 10.47 2.46 30.85
N TRP A 62 10.58 1.30 30.24
CA TRP A 62 11.84 0.60 30.04
C TRP A 62 11.90 0.08 28.61
N TRP A 63 13.09 0.07 28.01
CA TRP A 63 13.27 -0.55 26.71
C TRP A 63 14.62 -1.23 26.56
N VAL A 64 14.67 -2.20 25.64
CA VAL A 64 15.89 -2.86 25.16
C VAL A 64 16.07 -2.60 23.68
N ASP A 65 17.32 -2.29 23.26
CA ASP A 65 17.75 -2.18 21.86
C ASP A 65 18.30 -3.53 21.39
N LEU A 66 17.60 -4.21 20.51
CA LEU A 66 18.02 -5.49 19.95
C LEU A 66 19.19 -5.37 18.96
N SER A 67 19.74 -4.15 18.78
CA SER A 67 20.87 -3.78 17.91
C SER A 67 20.56 -3.76 16.40
N GLY A 68 19.32 -4.00 16.01
CA GLY A 68 18.84 -4.01 14.64
C GLY A 68 17.38 -4.42 14.58
N ILE A 69 16.77 -4.31 13.42
CA ILE A 69 15.43 -4.86 13.20
C ILE A 69 15.55 -6.37 13.10
N VAL A 70 14.81 -7.10 13.92
CA VAL A 70 14.81 -8.56 14.03
C VAL A 70 13.39 -9.10 13.92
N SER A 71 13.23 -10.38 13.64
CA SER A 71 11.94 -11.09 13.71
C SER A 71 11.69 -11.55 15.13
N ILE A 72 10.67 -10.99 15.79
CA ILE A 72 10.27 -11.36 17.15
C ILE A 72 9.12 -12.35 17.07
N HIS A 73 9.16 -13.41 17.90
CA HIS A 73 8.09 -14.37 18.07
C HIS A 73 7.35 -14.14 19.37
N HIS A 74 8.03 -14.20 20.50
CA HIS A 74 7.42 -14.00 21.82
C HIS A 74 8.34 -13.29 22.80
N ILE A 75 7.74 -12.73 23.85
CA ILE A 75 8.41 -12.01 24.92
C ILE A 75 7.97 -12.58 26.26
N THR A 76 8.91 -12.98 27.11
CA THR A 76 8.64 -13.43 28.48
C THR A 76 9.13 -12.38 29.45
N ILE A 77 8.26 -11.94 30.36
CA ILE A 77 8.55 -10.96 31.40
C ILE A 77 8.50 -11.63 32.76
N TYR A 78 9.56 -11.47 33.54
CA TYR A 78 9.62 -11.88 34.92
C TYR A 78 9.57 -10.63 35.81
N TYR A 79 8.52 -10.52 36.63
CA TYR A 79 8.31 -9.37 37.50
C TYR A 79 8.83 -9.57 38.89
N ARG A 80 9.16 -8.48 39.59
CA ARG A 80 9.63 -8.49 40.99
C ARG A 80 8.57 -9.03 41.94
N THR A 81 8.96 -9.95 42.80
CA THR A 81 8.09 -10.58 43.84
C THR A 81 8.57 -10.32 45.24
N ASP A 82 9.79 -9.80 45.43
CA ASP A 82 10.55 -9.79 46.68
C ASP A 82 10.74 -11.19 47.29
N ASN A 83 10.68 -12.25 46.48
CA ASN A 83 10.72 -13.65 46.86
C ASN A 83 9.60 -14.05 47.86
N LEU A 84 8.54 -13.25 47.90
CA LEU A 84 7.34 -13.52 48.69
C LEU A 84 6.32 -14.29 47.84
N GLN A 85 5.36 -14.90 48.54
CA GLN A 85 4.24 -15.55 47.88
C GLN A 85 3.55 -14.56 46.92
N TRP A 86 3.25 -15.02 45.71
CA TRP A 86 2.61 -14.20 44.69
C TRP A 86 1.10 -14.38 44.74
N ASP A 87 0.46 -13.53 45.52
CA ASP A 87 -0.99 -13.51 45.74
C ASP A 87 -1.49 -12.06 45.96
N ILE A 88 -2.74 -11.91 46.35
CA ILE A 88 -3.36 -10.59 46.58
C ILE A 88 -2.67 -9.82 47.74
N SER A 89 -1.99 -10.47 48.65
CA SER A 89 -1.25 -9.80 49.74
C SER A 89 0.07 -9.20 49.26
N ASN A 90 0.62 -9.70 48.15
CA ASN A 90 1.86 -9.17 47.58
C ASN A 90 1.61 -7.83 46.89
N GLY A 91 2.23 -6.74 47.40
CA GLY A 91 2.04 -5.40 46.91
C GLY A 91 2.52 -5.18 45.45
N TYR A 92 3.37 -6.06 44.90
CA TYR A 92 3.89 -5.96 43.53
C TYR A 92 2.86 -6.40 42.49
N THR A 93 1.85 -7.19 42.87
CA THR A 93 0.74 -7.54 41.96
C THR A 93 0.04 -6.26 41.44
N SER A 94 -0.28 -5.34 42.36
CA SER A 94 -0.94 -4.07 42.01
C SER A 94 -0.10 -3.15 41.11
N ARG A 95 1.23 -3.26 41.21
CA ARG A 95 2.17 -2.44 40.41
C ARG A 95 2.37 -2.97 39.00
N PHE A 96 2.23 -4.30 38.83
CA PHE A 96 2.35 -4.94 37.52
C PHE A 96 1.10 -4.73 36.65
N LEU A 97 -0.10 -4.63 37.24
CA LEU A 97 -1.35 -4.43 36.50
C LEU A 97 -1.29 -3.24 35.53
N GLY A 98 -1.98 -3.36 34.41
CA GLY A 98 -2.16 -2.30 33.41
C GLY A 98 -0.94 -1.98 32.56
N PHE A 99 0.06 -2.85 32.54
CA PHE A 99 1.24 -2.66 31.70
C PHE A 99 0.94 -2.86 30.21
N SER A 100 1.80 -2.30 29.39
CA SER A 100 1.77 -2.49 27.93
C SER A 100 3.16 -2.83 27.41
N VAL A 101 3.21 -3.58 26.31
CA VAL A 101 4.44 -3.91 25.60
C VAL A 101 4.29 -3.48 24.15
N TYR A 102 5.30 -2.78 23.65
CA TYR A 102 5.36 -2.29 22.26
C TYR A 102 6.61 -2.83 21.59
N ILE A 103 6.50 -3.03 20.27
CA ILE A 103 7.63 -3.28 19.38
C ILE A 103 7.76 -2.09 18.45
N SER A 104 8.93 -1.46 18.39
CA SER A 104 9.17 -0.23 17.64
C SER A 104 10.53 -0.25 16.92
N ASN A 105 10.68 0.57 15.90
CA ASN A 105 11.96 0.86 15.27
C ASN A 105 12.67 2.07 15.89
N THR A 106 12.00 2.78 16.79
CA THR A 106 12.53 3.91 17.57
C THR A 106 12.34 3.66 19.06
N THR A 107 12.93 4.49 19.91
CA THR A 107 12.73 4.42 21.38
C THR A 107 11.37 4.94 21.85
N LYS A 108 10.51 5.39 20.95
CA LYS A 108 9.17 5.91 21.25
C LYS A 108 8.11 4.82 21.03
N LYS A 109 7.28 4.60 22.06
CA LYS A 109 6.17 3.63 21.97
C LYS A 109 5.13 4.01 20.90
N ASP A 110 4.90 5.31 20.71
CA ASP A 110 3.87 5.82 19.81
C ASP A 110 4.24 5.65 18.31
N ASP A 111 5.52 5.41 18.01
CA ASP A 111 6.01 5.04 16.68
C ASP A 111 5.93 3.53 16.42
N GLY A 112 5.54 2.75 17.43
CA GLY A 112 5.59 1.30 17.41
C GLY A 112 4.22 0.62 17.32
N TYR A 113 4.26 -0.70 17.28
CA TYR A 113 3.10 -1.57 17.33
C TYR A 113 2.83 -1.98 18.79
N LEU A 114 1.59 -1.79 19.25
CA LEU A 114 1.14 -2.32 20.54
C LEU A 114 1.02 -3.84 20.44
N CYS A 115 1.94 -4.54 21.09
CA CYS A 115 1.96 -5.99 21.17
C CYS A 115 0.92 -6.50 22.18
N PHE A 116 0.95 -5.93 23.37
CA PHE A 116 0.09 -6.32 24.47
C PHE A 116 -0.26 -5.12 25.35
N LYS A 117 -1.49 -5.08 25.84
CA LYS A 117 -1.93 -4.20 26.93
C LYS A 117 -2.78 -4.99 27.90
N ASP A 118 -2.38 -5.00 29.17
CA ASP A 118 -3.18 -5.60 30.22
C ASP A 118 -4.44 -4.77 30.47
N THR A 119 -5.59 -5.40 30.29
CA THR A 119 -6.92 -4.85 30.58
C THR A 119 -7.82 -5.82 31.36
N HIS A 120 -7.30 -7.01 31.68
CA HIS A 120 -8.13 -8.12 32.17
C HIS A 120 -7.61 -8.74 33.49
N TYR A 121 -6.32 -8.58 33.78
CA TYR A 121 -5.78 -9.14 35.01
C TYR A 121 -6.25 -8.38 36.26
N THR A 122 -6.39 -9.10 37.33
CA THR A 122 -6.61 -8.60 38.71
C THR A 122 -5.39 -8.96 39.55
N ARG A 123 -5.33 -8.46 40.80
CA ARG A 123 -4.26 -8.84 41.74
C ARG A 123 -4.21 -10.34 42.02
N GLU A 124 -5.31 -11.04 41.85
CA GLU A 124 -5.45 -12.48 42.07
C GLU A 124 -4.99 -13.29 40.85
N THR A 125 -5.19 -12.75 39.65
CA THR A 125 -5.01 -13.49 38.40
C THR A 125 -3.74 -13.15 37.64
N ILE A 126 -3.11 -11.99 37.92
CA ILE A 126 -1.87 -11.61 37.23
C ILE A 126 -0.74 -12.57 37.60
N PRO A 127 -0.08 -13.22 36.61
CA PRO A 127 1.04 -14.11 36.94
C PRO A 127 2.32 -13.28 37.21
N SER A 128 3.24 -13.84 38.03
CA SER A 128 4.54 -13.20 38.31
C SER A 128 5.53 -13.26 37.12
N ASN A 129 5.22 -14.09 36.13
CA ASN A 129 5.89 -14.15 34.83
C ASN A 129 4.84 -14.40 33.79
N ILE A 130 4.98 -13.71 32.65
CA ILE A 130 4.02 -13.77 31.54
C ILE A 130 4.76 -13.89 30.20
N THR A 131 4.28 -14.80 29.36
CA THR A 131 4.76 -14.93 27.98
C THR A 131 3.70 -14.36 27.04
N LEU A 132 4.13 -13.42 26.20
CA LEU A 132 3.32 -12.70 25.23
C LEU A 132 3.73 -13.12 23.83
N GLU A 133 2.82 -13.67 23.06
CA GLU A 133 3.03 -13.89 21.63
C GLU A 133 3.00 -12.55 20.91
N CYS A 134 4.03 -12.29 20.07
CA CYS A 134 4.27 -10.96 19.53
C CYS A 134 5.00 -11.04 18.19
N ILE A 135 4.35 -11.65 17.22
CA ILE A 135 4.92 -11.92 15.90
C ILE A 135 5.01 -10.61 15.10
N LYS A 136 6.14 -9.92 15.25
CA LYS A 136 6.44 -8.64 14.59
C LYS A 136 7.94 -8.45 14.35
N HIS A 137 8.26 -7.60 13.40
CA HIS A 137 9.61 -7.11 13.19
C HIS A 137 9.82 -5.79 13.94
N GLY A 138 10.96 -5.66 14.60
CA GLY A 138 11.31 -4.41 15.28
C GLY A 138 12.68 -4.44 15.93
N ARG A 139 13.17 -3.26 16.30
CA ARG A 139 14.46 -3.04 16.93
C ARG A 139 14.36 -2.90 18.45
N TYR A 140 13.31 -2.25 18.94
CA TYR A 140 13.11 -1.98 20.35
C TYR A 140 11.91 -2.75 20.87
N VAL A 141 12.08 -3.37 22.05
CA VAL A 141 10.97 -3.85 22.86
C VAL A 141 10.81 -2.88 24.01
N ILE A 142 9.63 -2.31 24.17
CA ILE A 142 9.33 -1.24 25.11
C ILE A 142 8.26 -1.73 26.08
N TYR A 143 8.61 -1.79 27.37
CA TYR A 143 7.65 -1.94 28.47
C TYR A 143 7.17 -0.55 28.90
N TYR A 144 5.88 -0.39 29.08
CA TYR A 144 5.26 0.85 29.51
C TYR A 144 4.15 0.57 30.53
N ASN A 145 4.12 1.37 31.60
CA ASN A 145 3.03 1.41 32.56
C ASN A 145 2.67 2.86 32.87
N GLU A 146 1.40 3.11 33.17
CA GLU A 146 0.91 4.46 33.41
C GLU A 146 -0.15 4.53 34.52
N ARG A 147 -0.15 5.67 35.23
CA ARG A 147 -1.18 6.08 36.19
C ARG A 147 -1.35 7.59 36.05
N ILE A 148 -2.06 7.99 35.00
CA ILE A 148 -2.22 9.42 34.65
C ILE A 148 -3.23 10.06 35.60
N GLN A 149 -2.90 11.22 36.12
CA GLN A 149 -3.78 11.98 37.00
C GLN A 149 -5.11 12.33 36.30
N GLY A 150 -6.23 12.11 36.98
CA GLY A 150 -7.57 12.37 36.42
C GLY A 150 -8.14 11.19 35.61
N VAL A 151 -7.37 10.12 35.40
CA VAL A 151 -7.86 8.89 34.77
C VAL A 151 -8.24 7.89 35.86
N THR A 152 -9.42 7.29 35.77
CA THR A 152 -9.87 6.22 36.68
C THR A 152 -9.33 4.88 36.20
N TYR A 153 -8.61 4.19 37.06
CA TYR A 153 -8.12 2.82 36.82
C TYR A 153 -8.96 1.80 37.57
N PRO A 154 -9.00 0.53 37.14
CA PRO A 154 -9.73 -0.53 37.84
C PRO A 154 -9.26 -0.69 39.32
N GLU A 155 -10.15 -1.23 40.15
CA GLU A 155 -9.83 -1.56 41.51
C GLU A 155 -8.61 -2.50 41.64
N GLY A 156 -7.78 -2.31 42.66
CA GLY A 156 -6.58 -3.10 42.88
C GLY A 156 -5.32 -2.59 42.17
N TYR A 157 -5.43 -1.58 41.27
CA TYR A 157 -4.25 -0.98 40.67
C TYR A 157 -3.49 -0.11 41.67
N SER A 158 -2.15 -0.14 41.59
CA SER A 158 -1.30 0.82 42.32
C SER A 158 -1.62 2.26 41.94
N PRO A 159 -1.56 3.24 42.86
CA PRO A 159 -1.76 4.67 42.52
C PRO A 159 -0.64 5.26 41.66
N TYR A 160 0.49 4.58 41.49
CA TYR A 160 1.64 5.01 40.70
C TYR A 160 2.10 3.92 39.73
N ALA A 161 2.75 4.34 38.68
CA ALA A 161 3.31 3.47 37.64
C ALA A 161 4.70 2.93 38.05
N TYR A 162 4.98 1.68 37.67
CA TYR A 162 6.23 1.00 37.96
C TYR A 162 6.72 0.15 36.78
N ASN A 163 8.07 0.02 36.68
CA ASN A 163 8.74 -0.98 35.86
C ASN A 163 9.70 -1.80 36.76
N GLU A 164 9.20 -2.78 37.47
CA GLU A 164 9.97 -3.61 38.37
C GLU A 164 10.26 -4.98 37.72
N LEU A 165 11.11 -4.95 36.64
CA LEU A 165 11.40 -6.07 35.77
C LEU A 165 12.66 -6.80 36.24
N CYS A 166 12.59 -8.12 36.47
CA CYS A 166 13.76 -8.91 36.80
C CYS A 166 14.39 -9.59 35.60
N GLU A 167 13.58 -9.95 34.60
CA GLU A 167 14.10 -10.39 33.30
C GLU A 167 13.04 -10.12 32.21
N VAL A 168 13.50 -9.74 31.04
CA VAL A 168 12.72 -9.63 29.81
C VAL A 168 13.44 -10.42 28.74
N GLU A 169 12.93 -11.59 28.45
CA GLU A 169 13.46 -12.45 27.41
C GLU A 169 12.70 -12.19 26.12
N VAL A 170 13.41 -11.89 25.05
CA VAL A 170 12.84 -11.71 23.70
C VAL A 170 13.34 -12.85 22.84
N TYR A 171 12.42 -13.59 22.25
CA TYR A 171 12.72 -14.75 21.42
C TYR A 171 12.31 -14.52 19.99
N GLY A 172 13.14 -14.96 19.05
CA GLY A 172 12.90 -14.81 17.62
C GLY A 172 14.12 -15.15 16.78
N CYS A 173 14.16 -14.61 15.55
CA CYS A 173 15.28 -14.76 14.61
C CYS A 173 15.98 -13.43 14.38
N ARG A 174 17.33 -13.44 14.35
CA ARG A 174 18.14 -12.23 14.14
C ARG A 174 18.02 -11.66 12.73
N SER A 175 17.79 -12.51 11.75
CA SER A 175 17.59 -12.08 10.37
C SER A 175 16.11 -12.05 10.01
N LEU A 176 15.74 -11.16 9.10
CA LEU A 176 14.35 -10.97 8.65
C LEU A 176 13.97 -11.92 7.51
N ASP A 177 14.97 -12.52 6.87
CA ASP A 177 14.86 -13.38 5.70
C ASP A 177 14.80 -14.87 6.04
N ILE A 178 14.66 -15.21 7.34
CA ILE A 178 14.56 -16.59 7.82
C ILE A 178 13.35 -16.77 8.75
N TYR A 179 12.83 -18.01 8.79
CA TYR A 179 11.71 -18.40 9.62
C TYR A 179 11.85 -19.81 10.21
N GLY A 180 10.86 -20.23 10.99
CA GLY A 180 10.82 -21.52 11.69
C GLY A 180 11.50 -21.48 13.06
N GLU A 181 11.18 -22.40 13.93
CA GLU A 181 11.63 -22.44 15.33
C GLU A 181 13.15 -22.39 15.51
N ASN A 182 13.91 -22.91 14.53
CA ASN A 182 15.37 -22.87 14.53
C ASN A 182 15.96 -21.73 13.72
N CYS A 183 15.13 -20.83 13.16
CA CYS A 183 15.61 -19.76 12.26
C CYS A 183 16.47 -20.26 11.10
N THR A 184 16.09 -21.38 10.47
CA THR A 184 16.90 -22.07 9.45
C THR A 184 16.29 -22.04 8.05
N PHE A 185 14.98 -21.82 7.94
CA PHE A 185 14.30 -21.79 6.66
C PHE A 185 14.37 -20.41 6.04
N PRO A 186 14.84 -20.27 4.78
CA PRO A 186 14.82 -18.97 4.12
C PRO A 186 13.40 -18.56 3.74
N CYS A 187 13.07 -17.29 3.91
CA CYS A 187 11.84 -16.71 3.37
C CYS A 187 11.81 -16.84 1.84
N PRO A 188 10.64 -16.99 1.21
CA PRO A 188 10.54 -16.96 -0.25
C PRO A 188 11.16 -15.68 -0.83
N GLN A 189 12.02 -15.81 -1.84
CA GLN A 189 12.65 -14.65 -2.51
C GLN A 189 11.66 -13.72 -3.20
N THR A 190 10.45 -14.21 -3.42
CA THR A 190 9.31 -13.45 -3.96
C THR A 190 8.56 -12.63 -2.93
N CYS A 191 8.90 -12.76 -1.63
CA CYS A 191 8.41 -11.86 -0.60
C CYS A 191 8.99 -10.45 -0.81
N HIS A 192 8.18 -9.43 -0.56
CA HIS A 192 8.66 -8.05 -0.56
C HIS A 192 9.72 -7.86 0.52
N GLU A 193 10.88 -7.31 0.13
CA GLU A 193 12.06 -7.13 1.01
C GLU A 193 12.55 -8.44 1.66
N GLU A 194 12.24 -9.60 1.07
CA GLU A 194 12.59 -10.93 1.59
C GLU A 194 12.10 -11.18 3.02
N ARG A 195 10.98 -10.54 3.42
CA ARG A 195 10.42 -10.63 4.76
C ARG A 195 9.20 -11.53 4.80
N CYS A 196 9.19 -12.42 5.79
CA CYS A 196 8.07 -13.33 6.01
C CYS A 196 7.73 -13.50 7.48
N ASN A 197 6.58 -14.10 7.74
CA ASN A 197 6.16 -14.51 9.08
C ASN A 197 7.15 -15.55 9.62
N ILE A 198 7.60 -15.33 10.86
CA ILE A 198 8.63 -16.14 11.54
C ILE A 198 8.20 -17.59 11.76
N GLU A 199 6.91 -17.90 11.81
CA GLU A 199 6.42 -19.25 12.09
C GLU A 199 6.33 -20.10 10.83
N ASP A 200 5.63 -19.59 9.80
CA ASP A 200 5.19 -20.37 8.64
C ASP A 200 5.79 -19.92 7.31
N GLY A 201 6.56 -18.83 7.29
CA GLY A 201 7.19 -18.30 6.08
C GLY A 201 6.23 -17.61 5.12
N THR A 202 5.00 -17.26 5.55
CA THR A 202 4.09 -16.46 4.73
C THR A 202 4.61 -15.04 4.54
N CYS A 203 4.57 -14.52 3.31
CA CYS A 203 5.08 -13.20 2.99
C CYS A 203 4.17 -12.09 3.55
N PHE A 204 4.73 -11.02 4.10
CA PHE A 204 3.97 -9.82 4.46
C PHE A 204 3.54 -9.00 3.25
N GLY A 205 4.07 -9.30 2.10
CA GLY A 205 3.74 -8.72 0.80
C GLY A 205 4.57 -9.38 -0.29
N CYS A 206 4.14 -9.23 -1.53
CA CYS A 206 4.82 -9.82 -2.69
C CYS A 206 5.57 -8.76 -3.51
N ILE A 207 6.65 -9.17 -4.15
CA ILE A 207 7.28 -8.36 -5.19
C ILE A 207 6.30 -8.14 -6.35
N ALA A 208 6.64 -7.20 -7.24
CA ALA A 208 5.79 -6.91 -8.39
C ALA A 208 5.57 -8.14 -9.27
N GLY A 209 4.32 -8.39 -9.63
CA GLY A 209 3.92 -9.50 -10.48
C GLY A 209 3.56 -10.78 -9.75
N GLN A 210 3.70 -10.82 -8.44
CA GLN A 210 3.44 -12.00 -7.62
C GLN A 210 2.27 -11.78 -6.65
N LYS A 211 1.59 -12.89 -6.29
CA LYS A 211 0.50 -12.96 -5.30
C LYS A 211 0.51 -14.31 -4.56
N GLY A 212 -0.39 -14.48 -3.62
CA GLY A 212 -0.47 -15.66 -2.75
C GLY A 212 0.26 -15.47 -1.44
N SER A 213 0.00 -16.33 -0.45
CA SER A 213 0.60 -16.22 0.89
C SER A 213 2.12 -16.38 0.89
N ARG A 214 2.66 -17.11 -0.07
CA ARG A 214 4.12 -17.29 -0.28
C ARG A 214 4.62 -16.61 -1.54
N CYS A 215 3.76 -15.77 -2.18
CA CYS A 215 4.10 -15.08 -3.41
C CYS A 215 4.58 -16.00 -4.54
N ASP A 216 4.01 -17.19 -4.63
CA ASP A 216 4.34 -18.27 -5.55
C ASP A 216 3.45 -18.29 -6.81
N GLN A 217 2.50 -17.37 -6.90
CA GLN A 217 1.58 -17.26 -8.02
C GLN A 217 1.75 -15.94 -8.75
N PHE A 218 1.62 -15.94 -10.07
CA PHE A 218 1.59 -14.71 -10.85
C PHE A 218 0.26 -13.97 -10.66
N CYS A 219 0.28 -12.66 -10.88
CA CYS A 219 -0.93 -11.86 -10.91
C CYS A 219 -1.94 -12.43 -11.93
N ASP A 220 -3.23 -12.41 -11.58
CA ASP A 220 -4.30 -12.78 -12.52
C ASP A 220 -4.31 -11.84 -13.73
N GLY A 221 -4.80 -12.33 -14.86
CA GLY A 221 -4.99 -11.51 -16.05
C GLY A 221 -5.76 -10.22 -15.73
N GLY A 222 -5.23 -9.08 -16.13
CA GLY A 222 -5.81 -7.77 -15.83
C GLY A 222 -5.30 -7.09 -14.56
N LYS A 223 -4.35 -7.72 -13.84
CA LYS A 223 -3.68 -7.14 -12.66
C LYS A 223 -2.17 -7.15 -12.83
N PHE A 224 -1.50 -6.20 -12.18
CA PHE A 224 -0.03 -6.10 -12.19
C PHE A 224 0.51 -5.37 -10.95
N GLY A 225 1.83 -5.32 -10.85
CA GLY A 225 2.54 -4.56 -9.83
C GLY A 225 2.66 -5.31 -8.50
N GLN A 226 3.10 -4.60 -7.48
CA GLN A 226 3.28 -5.15 -6.15
C GLN A 226 1.95 -5.65 -5.57
N ASN A 227 1.94 -6.88 -5.05
CA ASN A 227 0.73 -7.54 -4.54
C ASN A 227 -0.42 -7.60 -5.57
N CYS A 228 -0.14 -7.44 -6.88
CA CYS A 228 -1.17 -7.36 -7.92
C CYS A 228 -2.23 -6.26 -7.66
N ALA A 229 -1.85 -5.18 -7.00
CA ALA A 229 -2.76 -4.14 -6.57
C ALA A 229 -3.27 -3.26 -7.71
N GLN A 230 -2.54 -3.19 -8.83
CA GLN A 230 -2.85 -2.34 -9.96
C GLN A 230 -3.62 -3.10 -11.03
N SER A 231 -4.49 -2.38 -11.77
CA SER A 231 -5.25 -2.95 -12.89
C SER A 231 -4.64 -2.55 -14.21
N CYS A 232 -4.59 -3.49 -15.17
CA CYS A 232 -4.20 -3.20 -16.54
C CYS A 232 -5.09 -2.11 -17.14
N GLY A 233 -4.56 -1.33 -18.07
CA GLY A 233 -5.32 -0.39 -18.88
C GLY A 233 -6.11 -1.09 -20.00
N PHE A 234 -6.44 -0.33 -21.04
CA PHE A 234 -7.22 -0.83 -22.20
C PHE A 234 -6.29 -1.47 -23.24
N CYS A 235 -5.69 -2.61 -22.86
CA CYS A 235 -4.86 -3.40 -23.76
C CYS A 235 -5.69 -4.02 -24.90
N PHE A 236 -5.12 -4.07 -26.11
CA PHE A 236 -5.75 -4.73 -27.25
C PHE A 236 -5.86 -6.24 -27.03
N GLY A 237 -7.07 -6.79 -27.20
CA GLY A 237 -7.38 -8.19 -26.89
C GLY A 237 -7.38 -8.42 -25.37
N ASN A 238 -8.25 -9.18 -24.84
CA ASN A 238 -8.40 -9.72 -23.48
C ASN A 238 -7.88 -8.96 -22.24
N LYS A 239 -7.55 -7.68 -22.33
CA LYS A 239 -7.08 -6.82 -21.22
C LYS A 239 -5.90 -7.40 -20.42
N GLN A 240 -5.10 -8.27 -21.00
CA GLN A 240 -3.90 -8.80 -20.37
C GLN A 240 -2.73 -7.84 -20.55
N CYS A 241 -2.03 -7.57 -19.47
CA CYS A 241 -0.80 -6.80 -19.47
C CYS A 241 0.33 -7.58 -18.78
N HIS A 242 1.53 -7.09 -18.90
CA HIS A 242 2.68 -7.65 -18.23
C HIS A 242 2.51 -7.54 -16.71
N HIS A 243 2.56 -8.66 -16.00
CA HIS A 243 2.23 -8.77 -14.57
C HIS A 243 3.11 -7.91 -13.63
N ILE A 244 4.31 -7.51 -14.07
CA ILE A 244 5.20 -6.68 -13.25
C ILE A 244 4.89 -5.19 -13.43
N ASN A 245 4.83 -4.69 -14.68
CA ASN A 245 4.82 -3.26 -14.97
C ASN A 245 3.54 -2.76 -15.67
N GLY A 246 2.60 -3.65 -15.99
CA GLY A 246 1.32 -3.30 -16.60
C GLY A 246 1.38 -2.92 -18.08
N SER A 247 2.51 -3.12 -18.79
CA SER A 247 2.62 -2.81 -20.21
C SER A 247 1.78 -3.77 -21.05
N CYS A 248 1.07 -3.22 -22.03
CA CYS A 248 0.23 -4.00 -22.94
C CYS A 248 1.07 -4.65 -24.04
N PHE A 249 1.00 -5.98 -24.18
CA PHE A 249 1.81 -6.73 -25.15
C PHE A 249 1.49 -6.39 -26.62
N ASN A 250 0.22 -6.17 -26.94
CA ASN A 250 -0.26 -5.96 -28.31
C ASN A 250 -0.73 -4.53 -28.56
N GLY A 251 -0.27 -3.57 -27.76
CA GLY A 251 -0.69 -2.18 -27.82
C GLY A 251 -2.09 -1.95 -27.24
N CYS A 252 -2.68 -0.80 -27.55
CA CYS A 252 -3.89 -0.32 -26.90
C CYS A 252 -5.14 -0.55 -27.73
N GLU A 253 -6.28 -0.71 -27.08
CA GLU A 253 -7.59 -0.60 -27.72
C GLU A 253 -7.79 0.78 -28.34
N ARG A 254 -8.76 0.86 -29.26
CA ARG A 254 -9.13 2.13 -29.90
C ARG A 254 -9.46 3.22 -28.88
N GLY A 255 -8.87 4.39 -29.05
CA GLY A 255 -9.10 5.53 -28.18
C GLY A 255 -8.13 5.67 -27.04
N TYR A 256 -7.15 4.76 -26.92
CA TYR A 256 -6.15 4.75 -25.86
C TYR A 256 -4.72 4.65 -26.42
N TYR A 257 -3.74 5.11 -25.61
CA TYR A 257 -2.31 5.04 -25.96
C TYR A 257 -1.42 4.97 -24.69
N GLY A 258 -0.11 4.87 -24.91
CA GLY A 258 0.90 4.69 -23.86
C GLY A 258 1.19 3.22 -23.58
N ASN A 259 2.29 2.95 -22.87
CA ASN A 259 2.73 1.58 -22.62
C ASN A 259 1.68 0.74 -21.86
N ASN A 260 0.96 1.38 -20.95
CA ASN A 260 -0.05 0.74 -20.10
C ASN A 260 -1.48 1.01 -20.58
N CYS A 261 -1.64 1.70 -21.72
CA CYS A 261 -2.95 2.00 -22.31
C CYS A 261 -3.95 2.67 -21.35
N THR A 262 -3.47 3.51 -20.46
CA THR A 262 -4.29 4.26 -19.51
C THR A 262 -4.61 5.68 -19.98
N GLN A 263 -3.87 6.17 -20.99
CA GLN A 263 -4.07 7.50 -21.53
C GLN A 263 -5.07 7.47 -22.68
N VAL A 264 -6.02 8.41 -22.68
CA VAL A 264 -6.96 8.57 -23.79
C VAL A 264 -6.32 9.35 -24.92
N CYS A 265 -6.69 9.06 -26.16
CA CYS A 265 -6.16 9.78 -27.33
C CYS A 265 -6.24 11.30 -27.15
N PRO A 266 -5.16 12.03 -27.47
CA PRO A 266 -5.20 13.48 -27.47
C PRO A 266 -6.21 14.00 -28.51
N GLU A 267 -6.59 15.24 -28.36
CA GLU A 267 -7.51 15.89 -29.29
C GLU A 267 -6.94 15.84 -30.72
N GLY A 268 -7.80 15.60 -31.70
CA GLY A 268 -7.41 15.45 -33.09
C GLY A 268 -6.89 14.07 -33.50
N ARG A 269 -6.85 13.10 -32.55
CA ARG A 269 -6.40 11.74 -32.85
C ARG A 269 -7.42 10.69 -32.39
N TYR A 270 -7.44 9.54 -33.10
CA TYR A 270 -8.33 8.43 -32.82
C TYR A 270 -7.71 7.08 -33.21
N GLY A 271 -8.46 6.00 -32.99
CA GLY A 271 -8.09 4.65 -33.41
C GLY A 271 -7.15 3.93 -32.47
N TYR A 272 -6.52 2.88 -32.98
CA TYR A 272 -5.57 2.08 -32.20
C TYR A 272 -4.29 2.88 -31.93
N ASN A 273 -3.85 2.89 -30.69
CA ASN A 273 -2.66 3.65 -30.27
C ASN A 273 -2.69 5.14 -30.69
N CYS A 274 -3.88 5.67 -31.01
CA CYS A 274 -4.06 7.05 -31.46
C CYS A 274 -3.26 7.42 -32.75
N LEU A 275 -3.08 6.47 -33.65
CA LEU A 275 -2.29 6.67 -34.83
C LEU A 275 -3.03 7.48 -35.92
N ASP A 276 -4.36 7.39 -35.95
CA ASP A 276 -5.20 8.06 -36.94
C ASP A 276 -5.46 9.52 -36.53
N MET A 277 -5.65 10.40 -37.53
CA MET A 277 -5.96 11.82 -37.32
C MET A 277 -7.42 12.11 -37.71
N CYS A 278 -8.11 12.90 -36.90
CA CYS A 278 -9.42 13.43 -37.22
C CYS A 278 -9.32 14.35 -38.45
N ASP A 279 -10.30 14.24 -39.38
CA ASP A 279 -10.30 15.05 -40.59
C ASP A 279 -10.53 16.54 -40.30
N ILE A 280 -9.90 17.40 -41.07
CA ILE A 280 -10.04 18.83 -40.96
C ILE A 280 -11.44 19.31 -41.42
N ASN A 281 -12.14 18.47 -42.21
CA ASN A 281 -13.47 18.76 -42.74
C ASN A 281 -14.60 18.34 -41.81
N CYS A 282 -14.29 17.89 -40.60
CA CYS A 282 -15.29 17.75 -39.54
C CYS A 282 -15.98 19.09 -39.27
N GLY A 283 -17.24 19.09 -38.85
CA GLY A 283 -18.00 20.28 -38.48
C GLY A 283 -17.25 21.18 -37.51
N GLU A 284 -16.59 20.56 -36.52
CA GLU A 284 -15.49 21.16 -35.74
C GLU A 284 -14.17 20.58 -36.25
N PRO A 285 -13.30 21.40 -36.88
CA PRO A 285 -12.05 20.92 -37.49
C PRO A 285 -11.20 20.10 -36.52
N LYS A 286 -10.76 18.91 -36.95
CA LYS A 286 -9.93 17.99 -36.18
C LYS A 286 -10.59 17.47 -34.89
N ARG A 287 -11.91 17.56 -34.76
CA ARG A 287 -12.65 16.98 -33.61
C ARG A 287 -13.45 15.77 -34.03
N CYS A 288 -13.12 14.64 -33.46
CA CYS A 288 -13.80 13.38 -33.71
C CYS A 288 -13.85 12.46 -32.48
N ASN A 289 -14.67 11.44 -32.55
CA ASN A 289 -14.72 10.40 -31.53
C ASN A 289 -13.40 9.63 -31.50
N ARG A 290 -12.77 9.55 -30.34
CA ARG A 290 -11.44 8.95 -30.13
C ARG A 290 -11.34 7.47 -30.48
N LYS A 291 -12.46 6.74 -30.49
CA LYS A 291 -12.48 5.31 -30.84
C LYS A 291 -12.74 5.10 -32.34
N THR A 292 -13.72 5.80 -32.91
CA THR A 292 -14.24 5.53 -34.24
C THR A 292 -13.74 6.49 -35.32
N GLY A 293 -13.31 7.69 -34.95
CA GLY A 293 -12.96 8.76 -35.88
C GLY A 293 -14.20 9.51 -36.46
N GLN A 294 -15.41 9.22 -35.94
CA GLN A 294 -16.61 9.93 -36.32
C GLN A 294 -16.52 11.40 -35.96
N CYS A 295 -16.71 12.27 -36.93
CA CYS A 295 -16.68 13.72 -36.77
C CYS A 295 -17.75 14.22 -35.78
N GLN A 296 -17.36 15.13 -34.87
CA GLN A 296 -18.32 15.87 -34.07
C GLN A 296 -18.99 16.95 -34.89
N ASN A 297 -20.30 17.14 -34.66
CA ASN A 297 -21.13 18.11 -35.34
C ASN A 297 -21.22 17.93 -36.87
N GLY A 298 -21.06 16.67 -37.35
CA GLY A 298 -21.16 16.37 -38.79
C GLY A 298 -20.00 16.85 -39.62
N CYS A 299 -20.24 17.14 -40.90
CA CYS A 299 -19.22 17.58 -41.84
C CYS A 299 -19.40 19.05 -42.23
N GLN A 300 -18.31 19.67 -42.59
CA GLN A 300 -18.36 20.97 -43.28
C GLN A 300 -19.03 20.86 -44.66
N ALA A 301 -19.46 21.99 -45.19
CA ALA A 301 -20.07 22.05 -46.52
C ALA A 301 -19.18 21.38 -47.57
N GLY A 302 -19.77 20.55 -48.43
CA GLY A 302 -19.07 19.84 -49.50
C GLY A 302 -18.50 18.47 -49.12
N TRP A 303 -18.61 18.08 -47.84
CA TRP A 303 -18.05 16.83 -47.38
C TRP A 303 -19.16 15.92 -46.80
N LYS A 304 -18.94 14.60 -46.86
CA LYS A 304 -19.89 13.58 -46.42
C LYS A 304 -19.18 12.41 -45.74
N ASP A 305 -19.98 11.44 -45.30
CA ASP A 305 -19.60 10.29 -44.48
C ASP A 305 -19.30 10.64 -43.00
N ILE A 306 -19.22 9.61 -42.19
CA ILE A 306 -19.06 9.78 -40.74
C ILE A 306 -17.71 10.38 -40.31
N LYS A 307 -16.70 10.27 -41.20
CA LYS A 307 -15.36 10.84 -40.99
C LYS A 307 -15.11 12.09 -41.82
N CYS A 308 -16.07 12.49 -42.67
CA CYS A 308 -15.95 13.65 -43.55
C CYS A 308 -14.75 13.61 -44.53
N ASP A 309 -14.33 12.42 -44.89
CA ASP A 309 -13.17 12.14 -45.75
C ASP A 309 -13.54 12.02 -47.22
N LYS A 310 -14.84 12.11 -47.57
CA LYS A 310 -15.32 12.08 -48.94
C LYS A 310 -16.02 13.38 -49.35
N LYS A 311 -15.78 13.85 -50.56
CA LYS A 311 -16.54 14.95 -51.14
C LYS A 311 -17.97 14.54 -51.45
N CYS A 312 -18.87 15.50 -51.54
CA CYS A 312 -20.21 15.28 -52.05
C CYS A 312 -20.13 14.60 -53.44
N ASP A 313 -21.10 13.70 -53.73
CA ASP A 313 -21.18 13.04 -55.03
C ASP A 313 -21.44 14.07 -56.14
N GLY A 314 -21.03 13.75 -57.35
CA GLY A 314 -21.30 14.58 -58.53
C GLY A 314 -22.78 14.92 -58.63
N GLY A 315 -23.07 16.21 -58.80
CA GLY A 315 -24.42 16.72 -58.85
C GLY A 315 -24.99 17.25 -57.52
N THR A 316 -24.25 17.11 -56.39
CA THR A 316 -24.65 17.65 -55.10
C THR A 316 -23.54 18.50 -54.47
N PHE A 317 -23.92 19.45 -53.59
CA PHE A 317 -23.00 20.32 -52.87
C PHE A 317 -23.56 20.80 -51.52
N GLY A 318 -22.75 21.56 -50.80
CA GLY A 318 -23.17 22.27 -49.62
C GLY A 318 -23.18 21.39 -48.37
N LEU A 319 -23.83 21.88 -47.31
CA LEU A 319 -23.91 21.18 -46.02
C LEU A 319 -24.71 19.89 -46.17
N ASN A 320 -24.13 18.79 -45.69
CA ASN A 320 -24.70 17.43 -45.80
C ASN A 320 -24.99 17.01 -47.27
N CYS A 321 -24.36 17.64 -48.25
CA CYS A 321 -24.61 17.41 -49.68
C CYS A 321 -26.11 17.54 -50.06
N ALA A 322 -26.83 18.41 -49.39
CA ALA A 322 -28.31 18.50 -49.52
C ALA A 322 -28.78 19.33 -50.75
N GLN A 323 -27.86 20.05 -51.38
CA GLN A 323 -28.18 20.92 -52.51
C GLN A 323 -27.77 20.23 -53.82
N SER A 324 -28.59 20.41 -54.87
CA SER A 324 -28.29 19.89 -56.18
C SER A 324 -27.63 20.95 -57.04
N CYS A 325 -26.64 20.55 -57.86
CA CYS A 325 -26.02 21.38 -58.87
C CYS A 325 -27.06 21.86 -59.82
N GLY A 326 -26.88 23.07 -60.40
CA GLY A 326 -27.63 23.57 -61.56
C GLY A 326 -27.17 22.97 -62.88
N SER A 327 -27.62 23.58 -63.96
CA SER A 327 -27.29 23.16 -65.33
C SER A 327 -25.90 23.68 -65.71
N CYS A 328 -24.84 23.02 -65.29
CA CYS A 328 -23.47 23.31 -65.62
C CYS A 328 -23.21 22.90 -67.13
N LEU A 329 -22.35 23.62 -67.79
CA LEU A 329 -21.94 23.38 -69.18
C LEU A 329 -21.36 21.96 -69.33
N ASP A 330 -21.73 21.23 -70.37
CA ASP A 330 -21.26 19.89 -70.70
C ASP A 330 -21.53 18.83 -69.60
N LYS A 331 -22.55 19.04 -68.78
CA LYS A 331 -22.87 18.20 -67.60
C LYS A 331 -21.73 18.07 -66.59
N GLU A 332 -20.90 19.10 -66.55
CA GLU A 332 -19.81 19.19 -65.53
C GLU A 332 -20.35 19.09 -64.12
N GLN A 333 -19.54 18.55 -63.24
CA GLN A 333 -19.83 18.55 -61.82
C GLN A 333 -19.59 19.91 -61.21
N CYS A 334 -20.54 20.45 -60.47
CA CYS A 334 -20.34 21.69 -59.78
C CYS A 334 -19.36 21.54 -58.56
N HIS A 335 -18.82 22.65 -58.13
CA HIS A 335 -17.90 22.67 -57.03
C HIS A 335 -18.62 22.19 -55.75
N HIS A 336 -18.11 21.14 -55.14
CA HIS A 336 -18.74 20.41 -54.02
C HIS A 336 -19.09 21.24 -52.79
N ILE A 337 -18.45 22.40 -52.55
CA ILE A 337 -18.72 23.25 -51.39
C ILE A 337 -19.87 24.23 -51.67
N ASN A 338 -19.82 24.96 -52.79
CA ASN A 338 -20.67 26.10 -53.03
C ASN A 338 -21.55 25.97 -54.29
N GLY A 339 -21.48 24.87 -54.99
CA GLY A 339 -22.30 24.60 -56.20
C GLY A 339 -21.92 25.39 -57.44
N THR A 340 -20.78 26.09 -57.47
CA THR A 340 -20.36 26.90 -58.67
C THR A 340 -20.04 25.98 -59.84
N CYS A 341 -20.57 26.28 -61.01
CA CYS A 341 -20.19 25.66 -62.27
C CYS A 341 -18.91 26.31 -62.80
N LEU A 342 -17.79 25.53 -62.90
CA LEU A 342 -16.46 26.08 -63.19
C LEU A 342 -16.34 26.57 -64.62
N ASN A 343 -16.97 25.90 -65.62
CA ASN A 343 -16.90 26.22 -67.04
C ASN A 343 -18.14 26.96 -67.54
N GLY A 344 -19.01 27.44 -66.65
CA GLY A 344 -20.21 28.16 -66.96
C GLY A 344 -21.48 27.33 -67.04
N CYS A 345 -22.54 27.90 -67.68
CA CYS A 345 -23.87 27.31 -67.67
C CYS A 345 -24.29 26.80 -69.02
N ASP A 346 -25.15 25.78 -69.06
CA ASP A 346 -25.84 25.38 -70.30
C ASP A 346 -26.74 26.49 -70.82
N LYS A 347 -27.10 26.41 -72.16
CA LYS A 347 -27.99 27.35 -72.75
C LYS A 347 -29.29 27.54 -71.99
N GLY A 348 -29.64 28.81 -71.69
CA GLY A 348 -30.86 29.17 -71.02
C GLY A 348 -30.72 29.26 -69.52
N TYR A 349 -29.50 29.05 -68.95
CA TYR A 349 -29.23 29.20 -67.52
C TYR A 349 -28.15 30.24 -67.29
N HIS A 350 -28.19 30.88 -66.12
CA HIS A 350 -27.19 31.87 -65.70
C HIS A 350 -27.01 31.88 -64.17
N GLY A 351 -26.02 32.64 -63.70
CA GLY A 351 -25.58 32.70 -62.31
C GLY A 351 -24.48 31.72 -62.02
N ASN A 352 -23.77 31.88 -60.87
CA ASN A 352 -22.61 31.04 -60.53
C ASN A 352 -22.97 29.57 -60.37
N THR A 353 -24.17 29.27 -59.93
CA THR A 353 -24.67 27.91 -59.72
C THR A 353 -25.55 27.39 -60.85
N CYS A 354 -25.76 28.20 -61.94
CA CYS A 354 -26.56 27.85 -63.14
C CYS A 354 -27.98 27.32 -62.76
N THR A 355 -28.60 27.91 -61.77
CA THR A 355 -29.96 27.56 -61.26
C THR A 355 -31.02 28.55 -61.76
N GLN A 356 -30.63 29.70 -62.30
CA GLN A 356 -31.55 30.73 -62.79
C GLN A 356 -31.79 30.55 -64.31
N GLY A 357 -33.04 30.30 -64.64
CA GLY A 357 -33.43 30.22 -66.10
C GLY A 357 -33.55 31.62 -66.72
N SER A 358 -33.04 31.82 -67.96
CA SER A 358 -33.30 33.03 -68.76
C SER A 358 -34.77 33.03 -69.12
N LYS A 359 -35.51 34.09 -68.74
CA LYS A 359 -36.83 34.32 -69.29
C LYS A 359 -36.61 34.69 -70.78
N ILE A 360 -37.01 33.79 -71.67
CA ILE A 360 -37.12 34.09 -73.16
C ILE A 360 -38.25 35.03 -73.34
#